data_39538d20b1b2f7da72cc80ed3271ea5c
#
_entry.id   39538d20b1b2f7da72cc80ed3271ea5c
#
_cell.length_a   1.000
_cell.length_b   1.000
_cell.length_c   1.000
_cell.angle_alpha   90.00
_cell.angle_beta   90.00
_cell.angle_gamma   90.00
#
_symmetry.space_group_name_H-M   'P 1'
#
loop_
_entity.id
_entity.type
_entity.pdbx_description
1 polymer ?
#
loop_
_entity_poly.entity_id
_entity_poly.type
_entity_poly.pdbx_seq_one_letter_code
_entity_poly.pdbx_strand_id
1 'polypeptide(L)'
;MSTTYLQAVNDVLTRLREQTVTTVALTDYSQLIGKFVNDAKRQVENAFNWNALRQTISINTVAGTSNYTLTGAGQNFRVEDVFNTTSCVTMANLDGNTMYRYLNFGTLPQSSPTHYAFSGVSGGNAKVDIWPVPDGVYALKFNLFVPTADLSSDSYTLTVAEPVIIQLAYARGLVERGEDGGLSSSEAYALGRAMLSDFIAMEGTNFIENQLFVAV
;
A
#
# COMPACT_ATOMS: atom_id res chain seq x y z
N MET A 1 4.23 17.67 -11.91
CA MET A 1 3.51 16.95 -12.98
C MET A 1 3.64 15.48 -12.66
N SER A 2 2.57 14.70 -12.70
CA SER A 2 2.68 13.25 -12.44
C SER A 2 3.14 12.53 -13.71
N THR A 3 4.15 11.67 -13.57
CA THR A 3 4.73 10.88 -14.67
C THR A 3 3.81 9.72 -15.02
N THR A 4 3.48 9.55 -16.30
CA THR A 4 2.68 8.39 -16.75
C THR A 4 3.55 7.13 -16.86
N TYR A 5 2.91 5.97 -16.90
CA TYR A 5 3.58 4.69 -17.07
C TYR A 5 4.46 4.66 -18.34
N LEU A 6 3.93 5.13 -19.46
CA LEU A 6 4.68 5.23 -20.72
C LEU A 6 5.88 6.19 -20.60
N GLN A 7 5.71 7.34 -19.93
CA GLN A 7 6.82 8.28 -19.70
C GLN A 7 7.90 7.63 -18.83
N ALA A 8 7.54 6.97 -17.74
CA ALA A 8 8.49 6.26 -16.88
C ALA A 8 9.28 5.19 -17.63
N VAL A 9 8.60 4.39 -18.48
CA VAL A 9 9.27 3.38 -19.32
C VAL A 9 10.22 4.06 -20.31
N ASN A 10 9.80 5.12 -20.99
CA ASN A 10 10.63 5.86 -21.94
C ASN A 10 11.84 6.55 -21.28
N ASP A 11 11.69 7.04 -20.05
CA ASP A 11 12.79 7.60 -19.27
C ASP A 11 13.85 6.53 -18.95
N VAL A 12 13.43 5.33 -18.60
CA VAL A 12 14.34 4.19 -18.39
C VAL A 12 15.00 3.78 -19.70
N LEU A 13 14.24 3.64 -20.80
CA LEU A 13 14.79 3.31 -22.12
C LEU A 13 15.85 4.33 -22.56
N THR A 14 15.57 5.62 -22.39
CA THR A 14 16.51 6.70 -22.74
C THR A 14 17.82 6.58 -21.95
N ARG A 15 17.75 6.30 -20.62
CA ARG A 15 18.94 6.09 -19.80
C ARG A 15 19.74 4.84 -20.22
N LEU A 16 19.04 3.82 -20.71
CA LEU A 16 19.64 2.62 -21.29
C LEU A 16 20.14 2.82 -22.73
N ARG A 17 20.02 4.03 -23.30
CA ARG A 17 20.37 4.38 -24.69
C ARG A 17 19.57 3.57 -25.72
N GLU A 18 18.33 3.22 -25.40
CA GLU A 18 17.37 2.57 -26.27
C GLU A 18 16.41 3.57 -26.89
N GLN A 19 15.73 3.15 -27.98
CA GLN A 19 14.69 3.95 -28.60
C GLN A 19 13.45 4.02 -27.72
N THR A 20 12.88 5.22 -27.63
CA THR A 20 11.58 5.41 -26.98
C THR A 20 10.45 4.79 -27.78
N VAL A 21 9.40 4.40 -27.08
CA VAL A 21 8.23 3.73 -27.67
C VAL A 21 6.98 4.60 -27.54
N THR A 22 6.02 4.39 -28.44
CA THR A 22 4.71 5.07 -28.41
C THR A 22 3.69 4.39 -27.49
N THR A 23 3.93 3.14 -27.13
CA THR A 23 3.16 2.36 -26.14
C THR A 23 4.09 1.33 -25.50
N VAL A 24 3.85 1.02 -24.23
CA VAL A 24 4.65 0.04 -23.48
C VAL A 24 4.59 -1.35 -24.11
N ALA A 25 3.49 -1.69 -24.77
CA ALA A 25 3.28 -2.98 -25.42
C ALA A 25 3.98 -3.12 -26.79
N LEU A 26 4.70 -2.06 -27.29
CA LEU A 26 5.23 -2.04 -28.66
C LEU A 26 6.30 -3.10 -28.90
N THR A 27 7.19 -3.30 -27.96
CA THR A 27 8.31 -4.26 -28.06
C THR A 27 8.40 -5.15 -26.83
N ASP A 28 8.97 -6.34 -26.96
CA ASP A 28 9.19 -7.24 -25.81
C ASP A 28 10.09 -6.58 -24.77
N TYR A 29 11.08 -5.78 -25.22
CA TYR A 29 11.98 -5.08 -24.30
C TYR A 29 11.27 -3.96 -23.56
N SER A 30 10.42 -3.16 -24.20
CA SER A 30 9.64 -2.13 -23.49
C SER A 30 8.65 -2.74 -22.49
N GLN A 31 8.09 -3.92 -22.78
CA GLN A 31 7.25 -4.67 -21.82
C GLN A 31 8.06 -5.15 -20.63
N LEU A 32 9.31 -5.62 -20.84
CA LEU A 32 10.22 -6.02 -19.76
C LEU A 32 10.55 -4.83 -18.86
N ILE A 33 10.92 -3.68 -19.45
CA ILE A 33 11.15 -2.44 -18.68
C ILE A 33 9.89 -2.03 -17.92
N GLY A 34 8.72 -2.18 -18.52
CA GLY A 34 7.43 -1.94 -17.85
C GLY A 34 7.23 -2.80 -16.59
N LYS A 35 7.65 -4.07 -16.63
CA LYS A 35 7.66 -4.94 -15.43
C LYS A 35 8.64 -4.42 -14.38
N PHE A 36 9.84 -3.97 -14.77
CA PHE A 36 10.81 -3.39 -13.83
C PHE A 36 10.27 -2.11 -13.17
N VAL A 37 9.54 -1.28 -13.91
CA VAL A 37 8.85 -0.10 -13.35
C VAL A 37 7.80 -0.53 -12.31
N ASN A 38 6.98 -1.54 -12.59
CA ASN A 38 6.00 -2.06 -11.63
C ASN A 38 6.65 -2.67 -10.39
N ASP A 39 7.76 -3.42 -10.55
CA ASP A 39 8.50 -3.98 -9.43
C ASP A 39 9.15 -2.91 -8.56
N ALA A 40 9.71 -1.86 -9.18
CA ALA A 40 10.26 -0.71 -8.48
C ALA A 40 9.14 0.05 -7.73
N LYS A 41 8.00 0.26 -8.37
CA LYS A 41 6.81 0.87 -7.77
C LYS A 41 6.38 0.12 -6.52
N ARG A 42 6.19 -1.21 -6.60
CA ARG A 42 5.82 -2.02 -5.43
C ARG A 42 6.85 -1.91 -4.31
N GLN A 43 8.14 -1.89 -4.64
CA GLN A 43 9.21 -1.72 -3.65
C GLN A 43 9.11 -0.38 -2.94
N VAL A 44 8.90 0.72 -3.67
CA VAL A 44 8.80 2.07 -3.11
C VAL A 44 7.52 2.25 -2.29
N GLU A 45 6.37 1.81 -2.80
CA GLU A 45 5.09 1.88 -2.08
C GLU A 45 5.12 1.09 -0.76
N ASN A 46 5.80 -0.06 -0.75
CA ASN A 46 5.94 -0.88 0.45
C ASN A 46 7.02 -0.38 1.43
N ALA A 47 7.86 0.58 1.04
CA ALA A 47 8.94 1.05 1.89
C ALA A 47 8.47 1.96 3.04
N PHE A 48 7.40 2.74 2.83
CA PHE A 48 6.93 3.73 3.79
C PHE A 48 5.41 3.91 3.75
N ASN A 49 4.85 4.60 4.74
CA ASN A 49 3.43 4.97 4.81
C ASN A 49 3.21 6.29 4.07
N TRP A 50 3.10 6.23 2.75
CA TRP A 50 2.93 7.40 1.91
C TRP A 50 1.52 7.99 2.07
N ASN A 51 1.39 9.28 2.34
CA ASN A 51 0.09 9.96 2.41
C ASN A 51 -0.73 9.79 1.12
N ALA A 52 -0.06 9.76 -0.02
CA ALA A 52 -0.71 9.54 -1.32
C ALA A 52 -1.38 8.15 -1.47
N LEU A 53 -1.01 7.17 -0.62
CA LEU A 53 -1.60 5.82 -0.58
C LEU A 53 -2.65 5.68 0.52
N ARG A 54 -2.92 6.74 1.26
CA ARG A 54 -3.92 6.73 2.34
C ARG A 54 -5.33 6.62 1.76
N GLN A 55 -6.08 5.63 2.23
CA GLN A 55 -7.44 5.35 1.83
C GLN A 55 -8.31 5.05 3.04
N THR A 56 -9.52 5.62 3.06
CA THR A 56 -10.52 5.28 4.07
C THR A 56 -11.58 4.36 3.48
N ILE A 57 -11.70 3.15 4.02
CA ILE A 57 -12.75 2.20 3.66
C ILE A 57 -13.83 2.25 4.74
N SER A 58 -15.07 2.48 4.33
CA SER A 58 -16.22 2.53 5.23
C SER A 58 -17.08 1.29 5.07
N ILE A 59 -17.48 0.70 6.18
CA ILE A 59 -18.46 -0.39 6.24
C ILE A 59 -19.57 -0.04 7.21
N ASN A 60 -20.78 -0.43 6.88
CA ASN A 60 -21.92 -0.36 7.81
C ASN A 60 -22.18 -1.76 8.36
N THR A 61 -22.29 -1.88 9.67
CA THR A 61 -22.56 -3.17 10.29
C THR A 61 -24.01 -3.59 10.14
N VAL A 62 -24.24 -4.89 10.29
CA VAL A 62 -25.58 -5.50 10.36
C VAL A 62 -25.69 -6.22 11.69
N ALA A 63 -26.82 -6.05 12.38
CA ALA A 63 -27.06 -6.71 13.66
C ALA A 63 -26.85 -8.24 13.56
N GLY A 64 -26.13 -8.80 14.51
CA GLY A 64 -25.82 -10.23 14.56
C GLY A 64 -24.69 -10.70 13.63
N THR A 65 -24.06 -9.81 12.84
CA THR A 65 -22.98 -10.15 11.91
C THR A 65 -21.65 -9.63 12.43
N SER A 66 -20.66 -10.51 12.60
CA SER A 66 -19.33 -10.14 13.11
C SER A 66 -18.24 -10.09 12.02
N ASN A 67 -18.46 -10.69 10.84
CA ASN A 67 -17.44 -10.81 9.80
C ASN A 67 -17.80 -9.98 8.57
N TYR A 68 -16.85 -9.17 8.09
CA TYR A 68 -17.03 -8.26 6.96
C TYR A 68 -15.83 -8.34 6.00
N THR A 69 -16.06 -7.97 4.72
CA THR A 69 -15.01 -7.87 3.70
C THR A 69 -14.73 -6.38 3.44
N LEU A 70 -13.47 -5.98 3.53
CA LEU A 70 -13.01 -4.62 3.22
C LEU A 70 -12.76 -4.50 1.72
N THR A 71 -13.83 -4.26 0.96
CA THR A 71 -13.72 -4.12 -0.50
C THR A 71 -12.85 -2.91 -0.84
N GLY A 72 -11.82 -3.13 -1.65
CA GLY A 72 -10.84 -2.13 -2.05
C GLY A 72 -9.56 -2.11 -1.21
N ALA A 73 -9.49 -2.82 -0.08
CA ALA A 73 -8.26 -2.93 0.70
C ALA A 73 -7.19 -3.84 0.04
N GLY A 74 -7.63 -4.76 -0.84
CA GLY A 74 -6.73 -5.80 -1.33
C GLY A 74 -6.26 -6.72 -0.20
N GLN A 75 -5.06 -7.29 -0.38
CA GLN A 75 -4.44 -8.20 0.60
C GLN A 75 -3.25 -7.58 1.32
N ASN A 76 -2.60 -6.61 0.67
CA ASN A 76 -1.41 -5.93 1.17
C ASN A 76 -1.79 -4.49 1.52
N PHE A 77 -1.86 -4.19 2.79
CA PHE A 77 -2.13 -2.85 3.30
C PHE A 77 -1.54 -2.70 4.70
N ARG A 78 -1.41 -1.47 5.16
CA ARG A 78 -1.10 -1.17 6.55
C ARG A 78 -2.25 -0.42 7.16
N VAL A 79 -2.57 -0.75 8.42
CA VAL A 79 -3.63 -0.07 9.17
C VAL A 79 -3.01 1.13 9.88
N GLU A 80 -3.63 2.28 9.74
CA GLU A 80 -3.32 3.46 10.51
C GLU A 80 -4.19 3.48 11.78
N ASP A 81 -5.50 3.51 11.60
CA ASP A 81 -6.47 3.47 12.67
C ASP A 81 -7.83 2.95 12.19
N VAL A 82 -8.70 2.63 13.14
CA VAL A 82 -10.06 2.19 12.86
C VAL A 82 -11.02 2.86 13.83
N PHE A 83 -12.05 3.50 13.29
CA PHE A 83 -13.06 4.22 14.08
C PHE A 83 -14.45 3.65 13.91
N ASN A 84 -15.18 3.55 15.02
CA ASN A 84 -16.63 3.46 15.02
C ASN A 84 -17.16 4.89 15.13
N THR A 85 -17.57 5.47 14.00
CA THR A 85 -18.04 6.86 13.95
C THR A 85 -19.41 7.06 14.56
N THR A 86 -20.25 6.02 14.62
CA THR A 86 -21.57 6.06 15.24
C THR A 86 -21.47 6.20 16.76
N SER A 87 -20.51 5.49 17.37
CA SER A 87 -20.30 5.51 18.84
C SER A 87 -19.14 6.42 19.26
N CYS A 88 -18.47 7.10 18.31
CA CYS A 88 -17.30 7.95 18.55
C CYS A 88 -16.17 7.24 19.32
N VAL A 89 -15.87 5.99 18.96
CA VAL A 89 -14.84 5.16 19.63
C VAL A 89 -13.79 4.72 18.64
N THR A 90 -12.52 4.85 19.03
CA THR A 90 -11.41 4.21 18.32
C THR A 90 -11.40 2.72 18.63
N MET A 91 -11.40 1.89 17.61
CA MET A 91 -11.42 0.43 17.77
C MET A 91 -9.99 -0.08 18.00
N ALA A 92 -9.84 -1.00 18.94
CA ALA A 92 -8.56 -1.65 19.22
C ALA A 92 -8.36 -2.91 18.35
N ASN A 93 -7.14 -3.11 17.86
CA ASN A 93 -6.77 -4.34 17.17
C ASN A 93 -6.60 -5.47 18.21
N LEU A 94 -7.23 -6.61 17.98
CA LEU A 94 -7.05 -7.83 18.78
C LEU A 94 -6.22 -8.85 17.99
N ASP A 95 -5.51 -9.69 18.73
CA ASP A 95 -4.91 -10.89 18.17
C ASP A 95 -6.01 -11.84 17.63
N GLY A 96 -5.74 -12.46 16.47
CA GLY A 96 -6.69 -13.32 15.79
C GLY A 96 -7.16 -14.52 16.63
N ASN A 97 -6.29 -15.10 17.47
CA ASN A 97 -6.65 -16.19 18.35
C ASN A 97 -7.60 -15.73 19.47
N THR A 98 -7.37 -14.54 20.02
CA THR A 98 -8.23 -13.92 21.02
C THR A 98 -9.60 -13.60 20.43
N MET A 99 -9.65 -13.01 19.23
CA MET A 99 -10.90 -12.75 18.51
C MET A 99 -11.66 -14.06 18.25
N TYR A 100 -10.96 -15.11 17.79
CA TYR A 100 -11.56 -16.42 17.56
C TYR A 100 -12.20 -16.98 18.84
N ARG A 101 -11.52 -16.87 20.00
CA ARG A 101 -12.06 -17.29 21.30
C ARG A 101 -13.31 -16.49 21.66
N TYR A 102 -13.29 -15.18 21.50
CA TYR A 102 -14.43 -14.32 21.81
C TYR A 102 -15.65 -14.64 20.95
N LEU A 103 -15.45 -14.97 19.67
CA LEU A 103 -16.54 -15.28 18.75
C LEU A 103 -17.08 -16.73 18.88
N ASN A 104 -16.31 -17.64 19.50
CA ASN A 104 -16.69 -19.07 19.56
C ASN A 104 -16.95 -19.60 20.97
N PHE A 105 -16.62 -18.84 22.03
CA PHE A 105 -16.84 -19.29 23.42
C PHE A 105 -18.00 -18.54 24.08
N GLY A 106 -19.04 -19.29 24.35
CA GLY A 106 -20.19 -18.85 25.18
C GLY A 106 -21.24 -18.03 24.42
N THR A 107 -22.03 -17.27 25.15
CA THR A 107 -23.05 -16.38 24.60
C THR A 107 -22.37 -15.12 24.06
N LEU A 108 -22.60 -14.81 22.79
CA LEU A 108 -22.01 -13.63 22.14
C LEU A 108 -22.68 -12.35 22.65
N PRO A 109 -21.95 -11.45 23.34
CA PRO A 109 -22.51 -10.17 23.71
C PRO A 109 -22.73 -9.34 22.44
N GLN A 110 -23.91 -8.73 22.37
CA GLN A 110 -24.29 -7.84 21.30
C GLN A 110 -24.27 -6.40 21.80
N SER A 111 -23.46 -5.57 21.19
CA SER A 111 -23.38 -4.13 21.48
C SER A 111 -22.56 -3.40 20.41
N SER A 112 -22.31 -2.11 20.63
CA SER A 112 -21.41 -1.32 19.79
C SER A 112 -20.02 -1.96 19.69
N PRO A 113 -19.49 -2.20 18.47
CA PRO A 113 -18.16 -2.75 18.27
C PRO A 113 -17.04 -1.83 18.78
N THR A 114 -16.07 -2.41 19.49
CA THR A 114 -14.91 -1.71 20.07
C THR A 114 -13.57 -2.32 19.65
N HIS A 115 -13.59 -3.54 19.11
CA HIS A 115 -12.40 -4.27 18.72
C HIS A 115 -12.56 -4.85 17.31
N TYR A 116 -11.45 -5.07 16.64
CA TYR A 116 -11.39 -5.74 15.34
C TYR A 116 -10.18 -6.67 15.24
N ALA A 117 -10.23 -7.64 14.34
CA ALA A 117 -9.09 -8.48 13.95
C ALA A 117 -9.24 -8.88 12.49
N PHE A 118 -8.13 -9.01 11.77
CA PHE A 118 -8.18 -9.54 10.40
C PHE A 118 -8.23 -11.06 10.40
N SER A 119 -9.17 -11.64 9.62
CA SER A 119 -9.50 -13.07 9.67
C SER A 119 -9.37 -13.80 8.33
N GLY A 120 -8.60 -13.27 7.39
CA GLY A 120 -8.36 -13.90 6.10
C GLY A 120 -8.71 -13.04 4.91
N VAL A 121 -9.02 -13.68 3.78
CA VAL A 121 -9.24 -13.02 2.48
C VAL A 121 -10.50 -13.60 1.81
N SER A 122 -11.25 -12.73 1.12
CA SER A 122 -12.38 -13.10 0.27
C SER A 122 -12.41 -12.24 -0.99
N GLY A 123 -12.46 -12.88 -2.17
CA GLY A 123 -12.49 -12.16 -3.44
C GLY A 123 -11.30 -11.20 -3.64
N GLY A 124 -10.10 -11.56 -3.13
CA GLY A 124 -8.92 -10.71 -3.21
C GLY A 124 -8.86 -9.55 -2.20
N ASN A 125 -9.87 -9.42 -1.32
CA ASN A 125 -9.93 -8.37 -0.29
C ASN A 125 -9.82 -8.98 1.12
N ALA A 126 -9.28 -8.21 2.05
CA ALA A 126 -9.16 -8.61 3.44
C ALA A 126 -10.53 -8.76 4.10
N LYS A 127 -10.65 -9.76 4.98
CA LYS A 127 -11.78 -9.95 5.88
C LYS A 127 -11.42 -9.45 7.27
N VAL A 128 -12.39 -8.89 7.95
CA VAL A 128 -12.28 -8.38 9.31
C VAL A 128 -13.40 -8.94 10.19
N ASP A 129 -13.03 -9.41 11.36
CA ASP A 129 -13.95 -9.74 12.44
C ASP A 129 -14.02 -8.58 13.42
N ILE A 130 -15.19 -8.32 13.96
CA ILE A 130 -15.44 -7.23 14.90
C ILE A 130 -16.07 -7.77 16.19
N TRP A 131 -15.75 -7.11 17.29
CA TRP A 131 -16.21 -7.47 18.63
C TRP A 131 -16.51 -6.22 19.48
N PRO A 132 -17.59 -6.22 20.31
CA PRO A 132 -18.68 -7.20 20.37
C PRO A 132 -19.45 -7.34 19.05
N VAL A 133 -20.26 -8.40 18.92
CA VAL A 133 -21.14 -8.56 17.74
C VAL A 133 -22.12 -7.40 17.70
N PRO A 134 -22.26 -6.70 16.56
CA PRO A 134 -23.15 -5.53 16.47
C PRO A 134 -24.60 -5.89 16.82
N ASP A 135 -25.25 -5.07 17.61
CA ASP A 135 -26.69 -5.11 17.88
C ASP A 135 -27.50 -4.24 16.93
N GLY A 136 -26.82 -3.45 16.08
CA GLY A 136 -27.42 -2.54 15.12
C GLY A 136 -26.47 -2.11 14.01
N VAL A 137 -26.83 -1.02 13.33
CA VAL A 137 -26.01 -0.44 12.25
C VAL A 137 -25.04 0.58 12.85
N TYR A 138 -23.74 0.31 12.68
CA TYR A 138 -22.64 1.20 13.05
C TYR A 138 -21.79 1.49 11.83
N ALA A 139 -21.43 2.74 11.61
CA ALA A 139 -20.52 3.13 10.55
C ALA A 139 -19.08 3.01 11.03
N LEU A 140 -18.37 2.02 10.51
CA LEU A 140 -16.95 1.78 10.82
C LEU A 140 -16.08 2.33 9.69
N LYS A 141 -15.02 3.05 10.04
CA LYS A 141 -14.03 3.59 9.09
C LYS A 141 -12.68 2.97 9.36
N PHE A 142 -12.10 2.39 8.33
CA PHE A 142 -10.76 1.81 8.31
C PHE A 142 -9.86 2.74 7.52
N ASN A 143 -8.95 3.45 8.19
CA ASN A 143 -7.92 4.25 7.56
C ASN A 143 -6.70 3.36 7.30
N LEU A 144 -6.41 3.16 6.02
CA LEU A 144 -5.42 2.20 5.55
C LEU A 144 -4.45 2.90 4.58
N PHE A 145 -3.21 2.40 4.54
CA PHE A 145 -2.29 2.66 3.44
C PHE A 145 -2.37 1.46 2.49
N VAL A 146 -2.91 1.68 1.30
CA VAL A 146 -3.16 0.63 0.31
C VAL A 146 -2.28 0.85 -0.91
N PRO A 147 -1.31 -0.04 -1.18
CA PRO A 147 -0.53 0.02 -2.42
C PRO A 147 -1.44 -0.01 -3.64
N THR A 148 -1.08 0.78 -4.65
CA THR A 148 -1.89 0.83 -5.88
C THR A 148 -1.66 -0.42 -6.75
N ALA A 149 -2.65 -0.77 -7.57
CA ALA A 149 -2.53 -1.87 -8.52
C ALA A 149 -1.37 -1.63 -9.51
N ASP A 150 -0.91 -2.69 -10.16
CA ASP A 150 0.11 -2.59 -11.20
C ASP A 150 -0.37 -1.71 -12.35
N LEU A 151 0.58 -0.94 -12.89
CA LEU A 151 0.34 -0.11 -14.05
C LEU A 151 0.16 -1.02 -15.27
N SER A 152 -1.02 -0.98 -15.87
CA SER A 152 -1.39 -1.82 -17.03
C SER A 152 -1.77 -0.99 -18.27
N SER A 153 -1.95 0.32 -18.11
CA SER A 153 -2.25 1.24 -19.21
C SER A 153 -1.20 2.35 -19.27
N ASP A 154 -0.83 2.75 -20.48
CA ASP A 154 0.17 3.79 -20.77
C ASP A 154 -0.13 5.13 -20.08
N SER A 155 -1.43 5.43 -19.88
CA SER A 155 -1.92 6.67 -19.25
C SER A 155 -1.96 6.64 -17.72
N TYR A 156 -1.76 5.48 -17.08
CA TYR A 156 -1.73 5.41 -15.63
C TYR A 156 -0.54 6.17 -15.08
N THR A 157 -0.74 6.88 -13.98
CA THR A 157 0.26 7.74 -13.37
C THR A 157 0.88 7.10 -12.15
N LEU A 158 2.18 7.35 -11.96
CA LEU A 158 2.88 7.03 -10.72
C LEU A 158 2.35 7.93 -9.60
N THR A 159 2.12 7.35 -8.43
CA THR A 159 1.48 8.05 -7.30
C THR A 159 2.51 8.58 -6.31
N VAL A 160 3.65 7.89 -6.13
CA VAL A 160 4.67 8.20 -5.12
C VAL A 160 6.07 8.17 -5.72
N ALA A 161 6.95 9.07 -5.26
CA ALA A 161 8.39 9.07 -5.47
C ALA A 161 8.83 8.67 -6.90
N GLU A 162 8.24 9.27 -7.92
CA GLU A 162 8.47 8.96 -9.34
C GLU A 162 9.96 8.84 -9.72
N PRO A 163 10.86 9.78 -9.32
CA PRO A 163 12.28 9.70 -9.69
C PRO A 163 12.97 8.45 -9.09
N VAL A 164 12.55 8.01 -7.91
CA VAL A 164 13.08 6.83 -7.24
C VAL A 164 12.68 5.57 -8.01
N ILE A 165 11.41 5.49 -8.43
CA ILE A 165 10.88 4.36 -9.20
C ILE A 165 11.66 4.20 -10.52
N ILE A 166 11.84 5.31 -11.25
CA ILE A 166 12.60 5.33 -12.50
C ILE A 166 14.06 4.91 -12.27
N GLN A 167 14.70 5.41 -11.21
CA GLN A 167 16.09 5.07 -10.89
C GLN A 167 16.25 3.58 -10.53
N LEU A 168 15.34 3.03 -9.74
CA LEU A 168 15.37 1.60 -9.38
C LEU A 168 15.03 0.70 -10.57
N ALA A 169 14.13 1.11 -11.45
CA ALA A 169 13.84 0.39 -12.70
C ALA A 169 15.02 0.41 -13.64
N TYR A 170 15.73 1.56 -13.77
CA TYR A 170 16.97 1.67 -14.52
C TYR A 170 18.06 0.73 -13.99
N ALA A 171 18.25 0.67 -12.67
CA ALA A 171 19.21 -0.24 -12.05
C ALA A 171 18.93 -1.71 -12.40
N ARG A 172 17.63 -2.12 -12.43
CA ARG A 172 17.23 -3.47 -12.87
C ARG A 172 17.53 -3.71 -14.36
N GLY A 173 17.32 -2.70 -15.20
CA GLY A 173 17.66 -2.77 -16.62
C GLY A 173 19.16 -2.95 -16.87
N LEU A 174 20.02 -2.33 -16.06
CA LEU A 174 21.48 -2.56 -16.12
C LEU A 174 21.85 -3.98 -15.69
N VAL A 175 21.21 -4.52 -14.65
CA VAL A 175 21.44 -5.91 -14.22
C VAL A 175 21.07 -6.89 -15.32
N GLU A 176 19.95 -6.68 -15.99
CA GLU A 176 19.48 -7.53 -17.08
C GLU A 176 20.47 -7.56 -18.25
N ARG A 177 21.07 -6.41 -18.59
CA ARG A 177 22.06 -6.32 -19.67
C ARG A 177 23.39 -6.98 -19.32
N GLY A 178 23.82 -6.92 -18.07
CA GLY A 178 25.05 -7.58 -17.60
C GLY A 178 26.36 -7.03 -18.21
N GLU A 179 26.32 -5.84 -18.82
CA GLU A 179 27.43 -5.31 -19.65
C GLU A 179 28.69 -4.93 -18.85
N ASP A 180 28.58 -4.68 -17.55
CA ASP A 180 29.66 -4.14 -16.71
C ASP A 180 30.02 -5.00 -15.49
N GLY A 181 29.61 -6.26 -15.50
CA GLY A 181 29.84 -7.17 -14.37
C GLY A 181 29.10 -6.77 -13.09
N GLY A 182 28.13 -5.86 -13.20
CA GLY A 182 27.27 -5.44 -12.08
C GLY A 182 27.75 -4.18 -11.34
N LEU A 183 28.82 -3.53 -11.73
CA LEU A 183 29.36 -2.34 -11.03
C LEU A 183 28.41 -1.14 -11.19
N SER A 184 28.06 -0.74 -12.42
CA SER A 184 27.13 0.37 -12.65
C SER A 184 25.74 0.11 -12.13
N SER A 185 25.29 -1.15 -12.19
CA SER A 185 23.97 -1.52 -11.63
C SER A 185 23.94 -1.38 -10.12
N SER A 186 25.01 -1.76 -9.41
CA SER A 186 25.10 -1.61 -7.95
C SER A 186 25.16 -0.13 -7.53
N GLU A 187 25.90 0.72 -8.26
CA GLU A 187 25.92 2.16 -8.05
C GLU A 187 24.55 2.81 -8.30
N ALA A 188 23.90 2.44 -9.42
CA ALA A 188 22.55 2.94 -9.73
C ALA A 188 21.53 2.52 -8.67
N TYR A 189 21.65 1.31 -8.13
CA TYR A 189 20.78 0.82 -7.05
C TYR A 189 21.05 1.53 -5.73
N ALA A 190 22.33 1.78 -5.39
CA ALA A 190 22.71 2.55 -4.21
C ALA A 190 22.17 3.99 -4.26
N LEU A 191 22.28 4.64 -5.43
CA LEU A 191 21.70 5.95 -5.66
C LEU A 191 20.16 5.93 -5.48
N GLY A 192 19.48 4.95 -6.07
CA GLY A 192 18.03 4.79 -5.91
C GLY A 192 17.60 4.63 -4.44
N ARG A 193 18.38 3.90 -3.64
CA ARG A 193 18.15 3.77 -2.19
C ARG A 193 18.40 5.07 -1.43
N ALA A 194 19.44 5.81 -1.76
CA ALA A 194 19.71 7.11 -1.16
C ALA A 194 18.55 8.09 -1.45
N MET A 195 18.12 8.17 -2.71
CA MET A 195 16.95 8.98 -3.09
C MET A 195 15.68 8.54 -2.33
N LEU A 196 15.45 7.23 -2.17
CA LEU A 196 14.30 6.72 -1.40
C LEU A 196 14.35 7.20 0.04
N SER A 197 15.53 7.16 0.67
CA SER A 197 15.73 7.65 2.04
C SER A 197 15.40 9.14 2.16
N ASP A 198 15.81 9.96 1.18
CA ASP A 198 15.51 11.39 1.16
C ASP A 198 14.00 11.65 1.02
N PHE A 199 13.32 10.91 0.13
CA PHE A 199 11.86 11.01 -0.02
C PHE A 199 11.11 10.57 1.24
N ILE A 200 11.56 9.51 1.91
CA ILE A 200 11.00 9.07 3.20
C ILE A 200 11.20 10.15 4.27
N ALA A 201 12.38 10.77 4.33
CA ALA A 201 12.65 11.85 5.29
C ALA A 201 11.73 13.05 5.05
N MET A 202 11.50 13.43 3.78
CA MET A 202 10.57 14.51 3.41
C MET A 202 9.13 14.16 3.79
N GLU A 203 8.67 12.96 3.46
CA GLU A 203 7.31 12.51 3.76
C GLU A 203 7.08 12.38 5.27
N GLY A 204 8.10 11.91 6.01
CA GLY A 204 8.06 11.78 7.47
C GLY A 204 7.76 13.11 8.19
N THR A 205 8.13 14.26 7.61
CA THR A 205 7.81 15.57 8.19
C THR A 205 6.33 15.92 8.14
N ASN A 206 5.56 15.24 7.28
CA ASN A 206 4.12 15.42 7.16
C ASN A 206 3.32 14.65 8.24
N PHE A 207 3.99 13.73 8.95
CA PHE A 207 3.38 13.01 10.07
C PHE A 207 3.72 13.74 11.38
N ILE A 208 2.70 14.27 12.04
CA ILE A 208 2.85 14.84 13.37
C ILE A 208 3.01 13.66 14.34
N GLU A 209 4.22 13.45 14.87
CA GLU A 209 4.39 12.61 16.04
C GLU A 209 3.66 13.28 17.21
N ASN A 210 2.61 12.62 17.71
CA ASN A 210 1.98 13.01 18.96
C ASN A 210 3.01 12.80 20.08
N GLN A 211 3.81 13.81 20.36
CA GLN A 211 4.62 13.86 21.57
C GLN A 211 3.65 13.97 22.76
N LEU A 212 3.35 12.82 23.35
CA LEU A 212 2.72 12.77 24.68
C LEU A 212 3.74 13.34 25.68
N PHE A 213 3.64 14.63 25.96
CA PHE A 213 4.30 15.22 27.14
C PHE A 213 3.60 14.65 28.37
N VAL A 214 4.18 13.61 28.97
CA VAL A 214 3.81 13.21 30.33
C VAL A 214 4.45 14.25 31.24
N ALA A 215 3.66 15.18 31.78
CA ALA A 215 4.09 16.03 32.86
C ALA A 215 4.42 15.15 34.06
N VAL A 216 5.68 15.16 34.50
CA VAL A 216 6.16 14.50 35.71
C VAL A 216 5.80 15.36 36.91
#